data_43bda853b44b4a974dee5ff5c9718372
#
_entry.id   43bda853b44b4a974dee5ff5c9718372
#
_cell.length_a   1.000
_cell.length_b   1.000
_cell.length_c   1.000
_cell.angle_alpha   90.00
_cell.angle_beta   90.00
_cell.angle_gamma   90.00
#
_symmetry.space_group_name_H-M   'P 1'
#
loop_
_entity.id
_entity.type
_entity.pdbx_description
1 polymer ?
#
loop_
_entity_poly.entity_id
_entity_poly.type
_entity_poly.pdbx_seq_one_letter_code
_entity_poly.pdbx_strand_id
1 'polypeptide(L)'
;CDAFLEGHFLLSSGRHSSAYCQMAYLQQYPDKCAEAMKSVADQLRDMEIDVIVGPAMGGIVYAYELARQLGKRAIFTERVDNVMTLKRFAIQPGERCLIAEDVVTTGISSLETKRVIEEAGGVCLGIACVVDRTKADAPSPIDILASAVKLDLPNYLPEECPICREGKLPLVHLGSRKMKEEAKQTL
;
A
#
# COMPACT_ATOMS: atom_id res chain seq x y z
N CYS A 1 -9.35 -6.21 -15.24
CA CYS A 1 -8.76 -4.84 -15.28
C CYS A 1 -7.23 -4.86 -15.26
N ASP A 2 -6.64 -6.04 -15.41
CA ASP A 2 -5.19 -6.28 -15.52
C ASP A 2 -4.36 -5.63 -14.37
N ALA A 3 -4.97 -5.52 -13.19
CA ALA A 3 -4.27 -5.00 -12.01
C ALA A 3 -3.20 -5.97 -11.47
N PHE A 4 -3.31 -7.24 -11.82
CA PHE A 4 -2.29 -8.26 -11.56
C PHE A 4 -1.55 -8.59 -12.84
N LEU A 5 -0.25 -8.32 -12.86
CA LEU A 5 0.60 -8.50 -14.04
C LEU A 5 1.58 -9.64 -13.80
N GLU A 6 1.73 -10.51 -14.79
CA GLU A 6 2.77 -11.54 -14.82
C GLU A 6 3.90 -11.12 -15.75
N GLY A 7 5.15 -11.35 -15.36
CA GLY A 7 6.31 -10.89 -16.11
C GLY A 7 7.61 -10.95 -15.33
N HIS A 8 8.55 -10.05 -15.64
CA HIS A 8 9.80 -9.90 -14.91
C HIS A 8 9.93 -8.47 -14.40
N PHE A 9 9.71 -8.27 -13.11
CA PHE A 9 9.60 -6.94 -12.52
C PHE A 9 10.73 -6.65 -11.53
N LEU A 10 11.29 -5.43 -11.65
CA LEU A 10 12.19 -4.87 -10.66
C LEU A 10 11.38 -4.10 -9.62
N LEU A 11 11.45 -4.55 -8.38
CA LEU A 11 10.78 -3.92 -7.26
C LEU A 11 11.61 -2.75 -6.70
N SER A 12 10.97 -1.81 -6.01
CA SER A 12 11.66 -0.67 -5.36
C SER A 12 12.67 -1.09 -4.27
N SER A 13 12.61 -2.34 -3.82
CA SER A 13 13.60 -2.94 -2.92
C SER A 13 14.86 -3.44 -3.64
N GLY A 14 14.93 -3.34 -4.99
CA GLY A 14 15.98 -3.93 -5.80
C GLY A 14 15.81 -5.43 -6.08
N ARG A 15 14.78 -6.07 -5.50
CA ARG A 15 14.48 -7.49 -5.74
C ARG A 15 13.69 -7.66 -7.02
N HIS A 16 13.75 -8.85 -7.61
CA HIS A 16 12.97 -9.22 -8.79
C HIS A 16 11.73 -10.03 -8.42
N SER A 17 10.66 -9.90 -9.21
CA SER A 17 9.42 -10.66 -9.01
C SER A 17 8.86 -11.12 -10.34
N SER A 18 8.18 -12.28 -10.32
CA SER A 18 7.42 -12.80 -11.48
C SER A 18 6.04 -12.14 -11.64
N ALA A 19 5.62 -11.34 -10.66
CA ALA A 19 4.32 -10.68 -10.69
C ALA A 19 4.38 -9.28 -10.04
N TYR A 20 3.47 -8.41 -10.47
CA TYR A 20 3.33 -7.05 -9.96
C TYR A 20 1.85 -6.67 -9.82
N CYS A 21 1.48 -6.03 -8.70
CA CYS A 21 0.16 -5.49 -8.50
C CYS A 21 0.16 -4.00 -8.88
N GLN A 22 -0.40 -3.68 -10.06
CA GLN A 22 -0.55 -2.29 -10.53
C GLN A 22 -1.96 -1.80 -10.19
N MET A 23 -2.11 -1.36 -8.96
CA MET A 23 -3.43 -1.05 -8.39
C MET A 23 -4.09 0.19 -9.04
N ALA A 24 -3.33 1.06 -9.69
CA ALA A 24 -3.89 2.15 -10.49
C ALA A 24 -4.82 1.63 -11.60
N TYR A 25 -4.60 0.41 -12.10
CA TYR A 25 -5.47 -0.22 -13.09
C TYR A 25 -6.83 -0.65 -12.50
N LEU A 26 -6.89 -0.94 -11.21
CA LEU A 26 -8.16 -1.17 -10.52
C LEU A 26 -8.86 0.16 -10.24
N GLN A 27 -8.13 1.18 -9.82
CA GLN A 27 -8.67 2.50 -9.44
C GLN A 27 -9.40 3.21 -10.59
N GLN A 28 -9.03 2.94 -11.84
CA GLN A 28 -9.71 3.53 -13.01
C GLN A 28 -11.13 3.00 -13.23
N TYR A 29 -11.54 1.91 -12.53
CA TYR A 29 -12.87 1.32 -12.60
C TYR A 29 -13.56 1.45 -11.24
N PRO A 30 -14.37 2.53 -11.01
CA PRO A 30 -14.96 2.80 -9.69
C PRO A 30 -15.83 1.67 -9.14
N ASP A 31 -16.59 0.99 -10.01
CA ASP A 31 -17.44 -0.14 -9.66
C ASP A 31 -16.62 -1.34 -9.14
N LYS A 32 -15.54 -1.67 -9.82
CA LYS A 32 -14.62 -2.76 -9.41
C LYS A 32 -13.83 -2.39 -8.14
N CYS A 33 -13.42 -1.13 -8.02
CA CYS A 33 -12.81 -0.62 -6.80
C CYS A 33 -13.78 -0.72 -5.61
N ALA A 34 -15.04 -0.34 -5.81
CA ALA A 34 -16.08 -0.44 -4.80
C ALA A 34 -16.35 -1.90 -4.39
N GLU A 35 -16.37 -2.84 -5.33
CA GLU A 35 -16.53 -4.27 -5.06
C GLU A 35 -15.37 -4.82 -4.21
N ALA A 36 -14.13 -4.50 -4.57
CA ALA A 36 -12.94 -4.90 -3.81
C ALA A 36 -12.98 -4.32 -2.38
N MET A 37 -13.31 -3.03 -2.24
CA MET A 37 -13.38 -2.38 -0.94
C MET A 37 -14.56 -2.83 -0.10
N LYS A 38 -15.63 -3.38 -0.73
CA LYS A 38 -16.77 -3.94 0.00
C LYS A 38 -16.33 -5.10 0.90
N SER A 39 -15.49 -5.99 0.40
CA SER A 39 -14.98 -7.11 1.20
C SER A 39 -14.13 -6.65 2.39
N VAL A 40 -13.42 -5.53 2.26
CA VAL A 40 -12.66 -4.89 3.34
C VAL A 40 -13.60 -4.21 4.34
N ALA A 41 -14.59 -3.46 3.85
CA ALA A 41 -15.57 -2.78 4.69
C ALA A 41 -16.39 -3.76 5.54
N ASP A 42 -16.77 -4.90 4.97
CA ASP A 42 -17.53 -5.95 5.67
C ASP A 42 -16.76 -6.52 6.88
N GLN A 43 -15.42 -6.60 6.82
CA GLN A 43 -14.57 -7.04 7.93
C GLN A 43 -14.44 -5.99 9.06
N LEU A 44 -14.75 -4.73 8.77
CA LEU A 44 -14.54 -3.59 9.68
C LEU A 44 -15.82 -2.98 10.24
N ARG A 45 -17.00 -3.55 9.93
CA ARG A 45 -18.32 -2.95 10.26
C ARG A 45 -18.52 -2.65 11.73
N ASP A 46 -18.00 -3.52 12.59
CA ASP A 46 -18.17 -3.42 14.05
C ASP A 46 -17.03 -2.65 14.73
N MET A 47 -16.07 -2.15 13.94
CA MET A 47 -14.99 -1.35 14.48
C MET A 47 -15.39 0.11 14.66
N GLU A 48 -15.04 0.65 15.80
CA GLU A 48 -15.19 2.07 16.08
C GLU A 48 -14.07 2.88 15.39
N ILE A 49 -14.34 3.33 14.17
CA ILE A 49 -13.44 4.13 13.34
C ILE A 49 -14.04 5.53 13.19
N ASP A 50 -13.22 6.58 13.29
CA ASP A 50 -13.67 7.96 13.08
C ASP A 50 -13.19 8.50 11.73
N VAL A 51 -11.96 8.14 11.31
CA VAL A 51 -11.30 8.67 10.12
C VAL A 51 -10.56 7.56 9.37
N ILE A 52 -10.70 7.55 8.05
CA ILE A 52 -9.88 6.72 7.15
C ILE A 52 -8.78 7.60 6.56
N VAL A 53 -7.53 7.15 6.64
CA VAL A 53 -6.34 7.90 6.22
C VAL A 53 -5.62 7.17 5.11
N GLY A 54 -5.58 7.75 3.90
CA GLY A 54 -4.86 7.17 2.76
C GLY A 54 -3.48 7.78 2.55
N PRO A 55 -2.40 7.02 2.55
CA PRO A 55 -1.11 7.54 2.07
C PRO A 55 -1.15 7.85 0.58
N ALA A 56 -0.81 9.09 0.19
CA ALA A 56 -0.75 9.46 -1.22
C ALA A 56 0.40 8.72 -1.93
N MET A 57 0.20 8.35 -3.20
CA MET A 57 -0.97 8.53 -4.06
C MET A 57 -1.90 7.30 -4.03
N GLY A 58 -1.35 6.09 -3.87
CA GLY A 58 -2.07 4.83 -4.01
C GLY A 58 -3.26 4.68 -3.06
N GLY A 59 -3.09 5.07 -1.80
CA GLY A 59 -4.12 4.92 -0.78
C GLY A 59 -5.30 5.89 -0.86
N ILE A 60 -5.20 6.99 -1.62
CA ILE A 60 -6.24 8.05 -1.62
C ILE A 60 -7.61 7.51 -2.04
N VAL A 61 -7.66 6.84 -3.20
CA VAL A 61 -8.92 6.36 -3.78
C VAL A 61 -9.54 5.29 -2.88
N TYR A 62 -8.71 4.39 -2.34
CA TYR A 62 -9.17 3.32 -1.45
C TYR A 62 -9.65 3.85 -0.10
N ALA A 63 -8.97 4.86 0.46
CA ALA A 63 -9.42 5.52 1.68
C ALA A 63 -10.76 6.23 1.48
N TYR A 64 -10.94 6.93 0.36
CA TYR A 64 -12.19 7.57 0.02
C TYR A 64 -13.33 6.55 -0.13
N GLU A 65 -13.09 5.48 -0.87
CA GLU A 65 -14.12 4.46 -1.11
C GLU A 65 -14.46 3.69 0.18
N LEU A 66 -13.47 3.30 0.99
CA LEU A 66 -13.70 2.64 2.27
C LEU A 66 -14.51 3.54 3.22
N ALA A 67 -14.13 4.81 3.32
CA ALA A 67 -14.84 5.79 4.14
C ALA A 67 -16.29 5.99 3.68
N ARG A 68 -16.54 6.05 2.36
CA ARG A 68 -17.87 6.12 1.78
C ARG A 68 -18.73 4.93 2.21
N GLN A 69 -18.18 3.72 2.15
CA GLN A 69 -18.91 2.49 2.50
C GLN A 69 -19.18 2.37 4.01
N LEU A 70 -18.27 2.85 4.84
CA LEU A 70 -18.39 2.83 6.30
C LEU A 70 -19.12 4.06 6.87
N GLY A 71 -19.44 5.07 6.04
CA GLY A 71 -20.03 6.34 6.48
C GLY A 71 -19.07 7.15 7.35
N LYS A 72 -17.77 7.16 7.03
CA LYS A 72 -16.72 7.83 7.79
C LYS A 72 -16.08 8.97 7.00
N ARG A 73 -15.27 9.77 7.68
CA ARG A 73 -14.47 10.83 7.07
C ARG A 73 -13.24 10.23 6.40
N ALA A 74 -12.89 10.70 5.18
CA ALA A 74 -11.67 10.34 4.47
C ALA A 74 -10.69 11.52 4.42
N ILE A 75 -9.44 11.26 4.72
CA ILE A 75 -8.32 12.19 4.56
C ILE A 75 -7.13 11.45 3.94
N PHE A 76 -6.09 12.20 3.56
CA PHE A 76 -4.86 11.58 3.09
C PHE A 76 -3.63 12.31 3.61
N THR A 77 -2.55 11.55 3.74
CA THR A 77 -1.19 12.08 3.94
C THR A 77 -0.46 12.14 2.60
N GLU A 78 0.44 13.09 2.46
CA GLU A 78 1.23 13.29 1.24
C GLU A 78 2.71 13.54 1.58
N ARG A 79 3.62 13.27 0.63
CA ARG A 79 5.03 13.58 0.84
C ARG A 79 5.34 15.00 0.43
N VAL A 80 5.92 15.75 1.36
CA VAL A 80 6.53 17.06 1.10
C VAL A 80 8.01 16.90 1.39
N ASP A 81 8.85 17.16 0.42
CA ASP A 81 10.31 16.97 0.54
C ASP A 81 10.71 15.58 1.06
N ASN A 82 10.05 14.54 0.55
CA ASN A 82 10.18 13.13 0.95
C ASN A 82 9.71 12.80 2.38
N VAL A 83 9.13 13.73 3.12
CA VAL A 83 8.57 13.50 4.46
C VAL A 83 7.06 13.33 4.36
N MET A 84 6.53 12.27 4.96
CA MET A 84 5.08 12.07 5.06
C MET A 84 4.47 13.13 5.96
N THR A 85 3.40 13.79 5.50
CA THR A 85 2.86 14.99 6.13
C THR A 85 1.33 15.03 6.01
N LEU A 86 0.67 15.57 7.03
CA LEU A 86 -0.76 15.91 7.01
C LEU A 86 -0.91 17.40 6.72
N LYS A 87 -0.90 17.77 5.44
CA LYS A 87 -0.84 19.19 5.03
C LYS A 87 -2.22 19.85 4.90
N ARG A 88 -3.21 19.10 4.44
CA ARG A 88 -4.51 19.64 4.00
C ARG A 88 -5.64 19.42 4.99
N PHE A 89 -5.42 18.56 5.96
CA PHE A 89 -6.45 18.09 6.87
C PHE A 89 -6.00 18.21 8.33
N ALA A 90 -6.94 18.09 9.24
CA ALA A 90 -6.66 18.00 10.67
C ALA A 90 -7.25 16.72 11.24
N ILE A 91 -6.56 16.14 12.20
CA ILE A 91 -7.00 15.07 13.07
C ILE A 91 -7.25 15.68 14.44
N GLN A 92 -8.41 15.38 15.05
CA GLN A 92 -8.70 15.84 16.39
C GLN A 92 -8.05 14.90 17.42
N PRO A 93 -7.64 15.41 18.59
CA PRO A 93 -7.09 14.56 19.64
C PRO A 93 -8.02 13.40 20.00
N GLY A 94 -7.49 12.18 19.97
CA GLY A 94 -8.21 10.95 20.28
C GLY A 94 -9.04 10.37 19.12
N GLU A 95 -9.09 11.00 17.94
CA GLU A 95 -9.75 10.39 16.77
C GLU A 95 -9.09 9.05 16.40
N ARG A 96 -9.93 8.03 16.23
CA ARG A 96 -9.51 6.68 15.86
C ARG A 96 -9.35 6.60 14.34
N CYS A 97 -8.10 6.51 13.90
CA CYS A 97 -7.71 6.58 12.51
C CYS A 97 -7.34 5.19 11.99
N LEU A 98 -7.95 4.75 10.90
CA LEU A 98 -7.58 3.56 10.16
C LEU A 98 -6.84 3.96 8.89
N ILE A 99 -5.67 3.36 8.65
CA ILE A 99 -4.91 3.57 7.42
C ILE A 99 -5.50 2.69 6.31
N ALA A 100 -5.73 3.27 5.13
CA ALA A 100 -6.18 2.51 3.95
C ALA A 100 -5.14 2.58 2.83
N GLU A 101 -4.64 1.41 2.41
CA GLU A 101 -3.60 1.26 1.40
C GLU A 101 -4.09 0.45 0.19
N ASP A 102 -3.41 0.61 -0.92
CA ASP A 102 -3.60 -0.24 -2.09
C ASP A 102 -2.93 -1.62 -1.87
N VAL A 103 -1.62 -1.63 -1.61
CA VAL A 103 -0.81 -2.83 -1.38
C VAL A 103 0.11 -2.64 -0.19
N VAL A 104 0.04 -3.54 0.77
CA VAL A 104 0.99 -3.57 1.89
C VAL A 104 2.04 -4.65 1.64
N THR A 105 3.31 -4.25 1.63
CA THR A 105 4.47 -5.16 1.56
C THR A 105 5.28 -5.08 2.85
N THR A 106 6.11 -4.05 2.99
CA THR A 106 6.92 -3.79 4.19
C THR A 106 6.22 -2.88 5.20
N GLY A 107 5.09 -2.26 4.83
CA GLY A 107 4.36 -1.32 5.68
C GLY A 107 5.07 0.01 5.98
N ILE A 108 6.14 0.36 5.25
CA ILE A 108 6.91 1.59 5.52
C ILE A 108 6.05 2.84 5.35
N SER A 109 5.26 2.97 4.27
CA SER A 109 4.36 4.11 4.06
C SER A 109 3.32 4.22 5.17
N SER A 110 2.77 3.07 5.56
CA SER A 110 1.81 3.01 6.67
C SER A 110 2.45 3.39 8.01
N LEU A 111 3.70 2.99 8.26
CA LEU A 111 4.42 3.38 9.48
C LEU A 111 4.68 4.89 9.52
N GLU A 112 5.05 5.50 8.40
CA GLU A 112 5.19 6.95 8.30
C GLU A 112 3.85 7.66 8.52
N THR A 113 2.76 7.13 7.96
CA THR A 113 1.40 7.66 8.15
C THR A 113 0.94 7.52 9.60
N LYS A 114 1.23 6.39 10.27
CA LYS A 114 0.96 6.19 11.69
C LYS A 114 1.62 7.29 12.53
N ARG A 115 2.91 7.59 12.28
CA ARG A 115 3.61 8.67 13.01
C ARG A 115 2.91 10.02 12.85
N VAL A 116 2.49 10.36 11.62
CA VAL A 116 1.76 11.61 11.35
C VAL A 116 0.42 11.65 12.09
N ILE A 117 -0.30 10.53 12.17
CA ILE A 117 -1.56 10.42 12.94
C ILE A 117 -1.30 10.66 14.42
N GLU A 118 -0.31 10.00 14.99
CA GLU A 118 0.03 10.07 16.42
C GLU A 118 0.58 11.46 16.81
N GLU A 119 1.42 12.06 15.97
CA GLU A 119 1.91 13.43 16.14
C GLU A 119 0.78 14.46 16.09
N ALA A 120 -0.29 14.21 15.35
CA ALA A 120 -1.50 15.03 15.32
C ALA A 120 -2.43 14.78 16.54
N GLY A 121 -2.10 13.83 17.41
CA GLY A 121 -2.91 13.47 18.58
C GLY A 121 -3.99 12.41 18.32
N GLY A 122 -4.03 11.81 17.14
CA GLY A 122 -4.94 10.71 16.79
C GLY A 122 -4.44 9.35 17.31
N VAL A 123 -5.31 8.35 17.25
CA VAL A 123 -5.02 6.96 17.60
C VAL A 123 -5.01 6.12 16.31
N CYS A 124 -3.87 5.56 15.96
CA CYS A 124 -3.78 4.65 14.81
C CYS A 124 -4.28 3.25 15.20
N LEU A 125 -5.37 2.80 14.57
CA LEU A 125 -5.97 1.49 14.83
C LEU A 125 -5.21 0.34 14.14
N GLY A 126 -4.71 0.59 12.93
CA GLY A 126 -4.08 -0.40 12.08
C GLY A 126 -4.23 -0.06 10.59
N ILE A 127 -4.12 -1.08 9.76
CA ILE A 127 -4.18 -0.97 8.30
C ILE A 127 -5.36 -1.79 7.75
N ALA A 128 -6.04 -1.23 6.75
CA ALA A 128 -6.88 -1.94 5.81
C ALA A 128 -6.29 -1.80 4.41
N CYS A 129 -6.29 -2.85 3.60
CA CYS A 129 -5.71 -2.78 2.25
C CYS A 129 -6.47 -3.64 1.25
N VAL A 130 -6.27 -3.36 -0.04
CA VAL A 130 -6.78 -4.27 -1.06
C VAL A 130 -5.93 -5.53 -1.10
N VAL A 131 -4.60 -5.37 -1.14
CA VAL A 131 -3.69 -6.51 -1.25
C VAL A 131 -2.71 -6.54 -0.07
N ASP A 132 -2.80 -7.58 0.75
CA ASP A 132 -1.77 -7.91 1.74
C ASP A 132 -0.71 -8.81 1.09
N ARG A 133 0.51 -8.32 0.99
CA ARG A 133 1.70 -9.03 0.50
C ARG A 133 2.76 -9.21 1.58
N THR A 134 2.39 -9.07 2.83
CA THR A 134 3.32 -9.32 3.93
C THR A 134 3.69 -10.80 4.01
N LYS A 135 4.92 -11.07 4.41
CA LYS A 135 5.41 -12.43 4.62
C LYS A 135 5.38 -12.80 6.09
N ALA A 136 5.26 -14.07 6.39
CA ALA A 136 5.24 -14.56 7.76
C ALA A 136 6.55 -14.28 8.52
N ASP A 137 7.69 -14.32 7.78
CA ASP A 137 9.03 -14.02 8.30
C ASP A 137 9.39 -12.51 8.28
N ALA A 138 8.55 -11.67 7.64
CA ALA A 138 8.70 -10.23 7.56
C ALA A 138 7.32 -9.54 7.62
N PRO A 139 6.64 -9.58 8.77
CA PRO A 139 5.33 -8.98 8.93
C PRO A 139 5.38 -7.45 8.85
N SER A 140 4.24 -6.82 8.61
CA SER A 140 4.10 -5.38 8.72
C SER A 140 4.37 -4.93 10.17
N PRO A 141 5.00 -3.76 10.37
CA PRO A 141 5.19 -3.17 11.70
C PRO A 141 3.89 -2.64 12.33
N ILE A 142 2.79 -2.66 11.58
CA ILE A 142 1.43 -2.29 12.01
C ILE A 142 0.49 -3.40 11.62
N ASP A 143 -0.45 -3.73 12.48
CA ASP A 143 -1.43 -4.80 12.24
C ASP A 143 -2.29 -4.50 11.01
N ILE A 144 -2.43 -5.50 10.14
CA ILE A 144 -3.38 -5.48 9.03
C ILE A 144 -4.68 -6.08 9.55
N LEU A 145 -5.68 -5.21 9.72
CA LEU A 145 -6.98 -5.55 10.31
C LEU A 145 -7.96 -6.12 9.30
N ALA A 146 -7.82 -5.70 8.02
CA ALA A 146 -8.64 -6.18 6.93
C ALA A 146 -7.89 -6.12 5.60
N SER A 147 -8.13 -7.11 4.74
CA SER A 147 -7.66 -7.08 3.35
C SER A 147 -8.64 -7.77 2.42
N ALA A 148 -8.73 -7.30 1.17
CA ALA A 148 -9.55 -7.98 0.18
C ALA A 148 -8.91 -9.30 -0.26
N VAL A 149 -7.58 -9.33 -0.37
CA VAL A 149 -6.82 -10.54 -0.72
C VAL A 149 -5.44 -10.53 -0.07
N LYS A 150 -4.99 -11.71 0.34
CA LYS A 150 -3.59 -11.95 0.74
C LYS A 150 -2.88 -12.72 -0.37
N LEU A 151 -1.75 -12.15 -0.86
CA LEU A 151 -0.96 -12.75 -1.92
C LEU A 151 0.49 -12.97 -1.47
N ASP A 152 0.91 -14.21 -1.47
CA ASP A 152 2.33 -14.55 -1.31
C ASP A 152 2.98 -14.61 -2.70
N LEU A 153 3.63 -13.52 -3.08
CA LEU A 153 4.33 -13.42 -4.36
C LEU A 153 5.83 -13.61 -4.14
N PRO A 154 6.45 -14.57 -4.84
CA PRO A 154 7.87 -14.80 -4.72
C PRO A 154 8.66 -13.57 -5.19
N ASN A 155 9.71 -13.26 -4.47
CA ASN A 155 10.69 -12.27 -4.89
C ASN A 155 12.11 -12.80 -4.66
N TYR A 156 13.02 -12.44 -5.55
CA TYR A 156 14.35 -13.00 -5.66
C TYR A 156 15.39 -11.90 -5.56
N LEU A 157 16.56 -12.21 -5.04
CA LEU A 157 17.74 -11.39 -5.29
C LEU A 157 18.10 -11.46 -6.78
N PRO A 158 18.68 -10.41 -7.38
CA PRO A 158 19.02 -10.39 -8.81
C PRO A 158 19.83 -11.61 -9.26
N GLU A 159 20.82 -12.02 -8.46
CA GLU A 159 21.69 -13.16 -8.69
C GLU A 159 20.99 -14.53 -8.56
N GLU A 160 19.89 -14.58 -7.82
CA GLU A 160 19.11 -15.82 -7.61
C GLU A 160 17.87 -15.90 -8.50
N CYS A 161 17.57 -14.83 -9.27
CA CYS A 161 16.35 -14.73 -10.04
C CYS A 161 16.26 -15.79 -11.15
N PRO A 162 15.27 -16.70 -11.12
CA PRO A 162 15.14 -17.73 -12.16
C PRO A 162 14.80 -17.12 -13.51
N ILE A 163 14.07 -15.99 -13.55
CA ILE A 163 13.64 -15.31 -14.78
C ILE A 163 14.86 -14.67 -15.47
N CYS A 164 15.80 -14.11 -14.69
CA CYS A 164 17.09 -13.65 -15.23
C CYS A 164 17.89 -14.79 -15.87
N ARG A 165 17.92 -15.96 -15.21
CA ARG A 165 18.65 -17.13 -15.74
C ARG A 165 18.06 -17.66 -17.04
N GLU A 166 16.74 -17.58 -17.17
CA GLU A 166 16.06 -17.97 -18.41
C GLU A 166 16.26 -16.98 -19.56
N GLY A 167 16.44 -15.70 -19.27
CA GLY A 167 16.73 -14.63 -20.23
C GLY A 167 15.61 -14.36 -21.26
N LYS A 168 14.38 -14.84 -21.00
CA LYS A 168 13.26 -14.75 -21.97
C LYS A 168 12.43 -13.47 -21.83
N LEU A 169 12.35 -12.90 -20.63
CA LEU A 169 11.52 -11.74 -20.33
C LEU A 169 12.38 -10.54 -19.96
N PRO A 170 12.11 -9.35 -20.53
CA PRO A 170 12.80 -8.14 -20.16
C PRO A 170 12.48 -7.75 -18.73
N LEU A 171 13.44 -7.20 -18.00
CA LEU A 171 13.23 -6.65 -16.67
C LEU A 171 12.54 -5.28 -16.79
N VAL A 172 11.37 -5.13 -16.16
CA VAL A 172 10.53 -3.93 -16.21
C VAL A 172 10.40 -3.32 -14.82
N HIS A 173 10.52 -2.00 -14.71
CA HIS A 173 10.27 -1.24 -13.49
C HIS A 173 8.98 -0.43 -13.62
N LEU A 174 7.97 -0.72 -12.79
CA LEU A 174 6.66 -0.05 -12.80
C LEU A 174 6.43 0.82 -11.53
N GLY A 175 7.32 0.77 -10.56
CA GLY A 175 7.18 1.50 -9.31
C GLY A 175 7.35 3.00 -9.46
N SER A 176 6.58 3.78 -8.70
CA SER A 176 6.65 5.25 -8.68
C SER A 176 7.87 5.80 -7.92
N ARG A 177 8.54 4.99 -7.10
CA ARG A 177 9.75 5.40 -6.37
C ARG A 177 10.97 5.28 -7.27
N LYS A 178 11.76 6.37 -7.38
CA LYS A 178 13.09 6.29 -8.00
C LYS A 178 13.93 5.28 -7.21
N MET A 179 14.64 4.40 -7.92
CA MET A 179 15.64 3.51 -7.32
C MET A 179 16.67 4.36 -6.58
N LYS A 180 17.08 3.93 -5.39
CA LYS A 180 18.26 4.50 -4.75
C LYS A 180 19.47 4.27 -5.67
N GLU A 181 20.15 5.34 -6.02
CA GLU A 181 21.38 5.31 -6.84
C GLU A 181 22.57 4.77 -6.01
N GLU A 182 22.52 3.50 -5.61
CA GLU A 182 23.63 2.85 -4.89
C GLU A 182 24.34 1.76 -5.71
N ALA A 183 24.12 1.70 -7.02
CA ALA A 183 24.79 0.71 -7.88
C ALA A 183 25.53 1.33 -9.07
N LYS A 184 26.10 2.54 -8.92
CA LYS A 184 26.97 3.14 -9.94
C LYS A 184 28.30 3.60 -9.37
N GLN A 185 28.96 2.77 -8.58
CA GLN A 185 30.40 2.93 -8.33
C GLN A 185 30.99 1.54 -8.09
N THR A 186 31.23 0.80 -9.15
CA THR A 186 32.33 -0.17 -9.28
C THR A 186 32.31 -0.71 -10.73
N LEU A 187 32.92 -0.01 -11.63
CA LEU A 187 33.59 -0.52 -12.81
C LEU A 187 34.77 0.40 -13.10
#